data_8be3ab50352aeaba26ecdefd62161499
#
_entry.id   8be3ab50352aeaba26ecdefd62161499
#
_cell.length_a   1.000
_cell.length_b   1.000
_cell.length_c   1.000
_cell.angle_alpha   90.00
_cell.angle_beta   90.00
_cell.angle_gamma   90.00
#
_symmetry.space_group_name_H-M   'P 1'
#
loop_
_entity.id
_entity.type
_entity.pdbx_description
1 polymer ?
#
loop_
_entity_poly.entity_id
_entity_poly.type
_entity_poly.pdbx_seq_one_letter_code
_entity_poly.pdbx_strand_id
1 'polypeptide(L)'
;MLYNGDCIEVLKTLKTNSIDLIFADPPYFLSNGGKSIHSGKVVSVNKGDWDDKSKYDNHLKFTKDWLTECYRVLKINGSIWVSGTVHNIFDIKQFLDEIGFKIINIVVWHKTDPPDLIYKNKLKFSYELIIWASKGYKHTFNYDEMFKINDEELQDVWTIPAVVMSEKKFGYHPTQKPEALLERIILACSNESDIVLD
;
A
#
# COMPACT_ATOMS: atom_id res chain seq x y z
N MET A 1 5.94 -14.90 10.19
CA MET A 1 7.09 -15.49 9.43
C MET A 1 7.64 -14.38 8.56
N LEU A 2 8.95 -14.25 8.42
CA LEU A 2 9.58 -13.23 7.58
C LEU A 2 10.26 -13.91 6.38
N TYR A 3 10.00 -13.39 5.18
CA TYR A 3 10.63 -13.83 3.94
C TYR A 3 11.59 -12.74 3.44
N ASN A 4 12.77 -13.15 2.96
CA ASN A 4 13.74 -12.25 2.33
C ASN A 4 14.03 -12.74 0.92
N GLY A 5 13.58 -12.00 -0.10
CA GLY A 5 13.75 -12.39 -1.49
C GLY A 5 12.89 -11.56 -2.46
N ASP A 6 12.93 -11.93 -3.73
CA ASP A 6 12.02 -11.39 -4.73
C ASP A 6 10.57 -11.76 -4.41
N CYS A 7 9.67 -10.77 -4.39
CA CYS A 7 8.30 -10.97 -3.94
C CYS A 7 7.53 -11.97 -4.83
N ILE A 8 7.78 -11.98 -6.15
CA ILE A 8 7.11 -12.90 -7.07
C ILE A 8 7.57 -14.33 -6.79
N GLU A 9 8.88 -14.54 -6.59
CA GLU A 9 9.42 -15.87 -6.29
C GLU A 9 8.94 -16.37 -4.91
N VAL A 10 8.87 -15.49 -3.92
CA VAL A 10 8.30 -15.83 -2.60
C VAL A 10 6.82 -16.17 -2.72
N LEU A 11 6.03 -15.34 -3.39
CA LEU A 11 4.60 -15.59 -3.58
C LEU A 11 4.33 -16.94 -4.24
N LYS A 12 5.12 -17.34 -5.26
CA LYS A 12 4.99 -18.65 -5.91
C LYS A 12 5.13 -19.84 -4.94
N THR A 13 5.86 -19.68 -3.84
CA THR A 13 6.00 -20.73 -2.82
C THR A 13 4.78 -20.87 -1.91
N LEU A 14 3.94 -19.84 -1.84
CA LEU A 14 2.75 -19.85 -1.00
C LEU A 14 1.61 -20.65 -1.63
N LYS A 15 0.84 -21.32 -0.78
CA LYS A 15 -0.30 -22.13 -1.21
C LYS A 15 -1.42 -21.25 -1.79
N THR A 16 -2.01 -21.69 -2.88
CA THR A 16 -3.22 -21.08 -3.47
C THR A 16 -4.36 -21.03 -2.44
N ASN A 17 -5.10 -19.91 -2.40
CA ASN A 17 -6.23 -19.68 -1.49
C ASN A 17 -5.87 -19.92 -0.01
N SER A 18 -4.75 -19.37 0.45
CA SER A 18 -4.29 -19.55 1.84
C SER A 18 -4.26 -18.25 2.67
N ILE A 19 -4.29 -17.09 2.04
CA ILE A 19 -4.17 -15.77 2.67
C ILE A 19 -5.55 -15.13 2.80
N ASP A 20 -5.85 -14.55 3.95
CA ASP A 20 -7.12 -13.86 4.20
C ASP A 20 -7.06 -12.38 3.84
N LEU A 21 -5.96 -11.72 4.19
CA LEU A 21 -5.73 -10.31 3.94
C LEU A 21 -4.32 -10.09 3.39
N ILE A 22 -4.20 -9.27 2.35
CA ILE A 22 -2.93 -8.78 1.83
C ILE A 22 -2.89 -7.26 1.99
N PHE A 23 -1.81 -6.72 2.59
CA PHE A 23 -1.40 -5.34 2.40
C PHE A 23 -0.16 -5.33 1.51
N ALA A 24 -0.16 -4.52 0.46
CA ALA A 24 0.97 -4.41 -0.46
C ALA A 24 1.42 -2.96 -0.59
N ASP A 25 2.71 -2.73 -0.34
CA ASP A 25 3.38 -1.45 -0.55
C ASP A 25 4.44 -1.59 -1.66
N PRO A 26 4.02 -1.67 -2.94
CA PRO A 26 4.93 -1.92 -4.05
C PRO A 26 5.83 -0.73 -4.33
N PRO A 27 6.89 -0.87 -5.14
CA PRO A 27 7.66 0.25 -5.64
C PRO A 27 6.77 1.30 -6.33
N TYR A 28 6.98 2.58 -5.99
CA TYR A 28 6.25 3.70 -6.62
C TYR A 28 6.99 4.24 -7.85
N PHE A 29 8.21 3.73 -8.10
CA PHE A 29 9.08 4.13 -9.20
C PHE A 29 9.42 5.63 -9.20
N LEU A 30 9.64 6.20 -8.00
CA LEU A 30 9.96 7.60 -7.79
C LEU A 30 11.46 7.89 -7.71
N SER A 31 12.31 6.87 -7.68
CA SER A 31 13.78 6.99 -7.62
C SER A 31 14.34 7.35 -8.99
N ASN A 32 14.16 8.62 -9.39
CA ASN A 32 14.53 9.15 -10.71
C ASN A 32 15.60 10.26 -10.65
N GLY A 33 16.37 10.34 -9.54
CA GLY A 33 17.37 11.41 -9.33
C GLY A 33 16.80 12.75 -8.88
N GLY A 34 15.49 12.85 -8.67
CA GLY A 34 14.82 14.07 -8.20
C GLY A 34 15.21 14.47 -6.77
N LYS A 35 14.74 15.64 -6.35
CA LYS A 35 14.95 16.21 -5.01
C LYS A 35 13.62 16.64 -4.40
N SER A 36 13.54 16.62 -3.07
CA SER A 36 12.42 17.11 -2.27
C SER A 36 12.94 17.93 -1.09
N ILE A 37 12.05 18.62 -0.37
CA ILE A 37 12.39 19.29 0.89
C ILE A 37 11.68 18.55 2.02
N HIS A 38 12.45 18.20 3.06
CA HIS A 38 11.91 17.66 4.29
C HIS A 38 12.50 18.43 5.49
N SER A 39 11.64 18.99 6.32
CA SER A 39 12.04 19.83 7.46
C SER A 39 13.04 20.94 7.07
N GLY A 40 12.80 21.62 5.93
CA GLY A 40 13.63 22.71 5.42
C GLY A 40 14.95 22.27 4.77
N LYS A 41 15.25 20.97 4.68
CA LYS A 41 16.47 20.45 4.05
C LYS A 41 16.14 19.80 2.71
N VAL A 42 16.99 20.06 1.70
CA VAL A 42 16.91 19.37 0.41
C VAL A 42 17.39 17.92 0.58
N VAL A 43 16.54 16.97 0.22
CA VAL A 43 16.82 15.54 0.30
C VAL A 43 16.61 14.87 -1.07
N SER A 44 17.35 13.78 -1.35
CA SER A 44 17.11 12.96 -2.53
C SER A 44 15.77 12.23 -2.41
N VAL A 45 15.04 12.09 -3.52
CA VAL A 45 13.85 11.24 -3.60
C VAL A 45 14.19 9.77 -3.79
N ASN A 46 15.45 9.45 -4.12
CA ASN A 46 15.88 8.06 -4.35
C ASN A 46 15.75 7.23 -3.07
N LYS A 47 15.10 6.08 -3.20
CA LYS A 47 14.83 5.13 -2.11
C LYS A 47 15.68 3.87 -2.21
N GLY A 48 16.24 3.60 -3.39
CA GLY A 48 17.05 2.43 -3.70
C GLY A 48 16.78 1.90 -5.10
N ASP A 49 17.58 0.93 -5.53
CA ASP A 49 17.46 0.30 -6.86
C ASP A 49 16.09 -0.37 -7.05
N TRP A 50 15.48 -0.86 -5.99
CA TRP A 50 14.15 -1.46 -6.01
C TRP A 50 13.01 -0.49 -6.38
N ASP A 51 13.22 0.83 -6.24
CA ASP A 51 12.26 1.88 -6.61
C ASP A 51 12.68 2.64 -7.88
N ASP A 52 13.77 2.25 -8.52
CA ASP A 52 14.24 2.86 -9.76
C ASP A 52 13.64 2.14 -10.97
N LYS A 53 12.76 2.85 -11.70
CA LYS A 53 12.07 2.33 -12.88
C LYS A 53 13.03 1.79 -13.94
N SER A 54 14.23 2.35 -14.07
CA SER A 54 15.23 1.92 -15.06
C SER A 54 15.85 0.56 -14.76
N LYS A 55 15.67 0.05 -13.54
CA LYS A 55 16.14 -1.28 -13.11
C LYS A 55 15.17 -2.41 -13.49
N TYR A 56 14.02 -2.08 -14.05
CA TYR A 56 13.02 -3.04 -14.51
C TYR A 56 12.98 -3.06 -16.04
N ASP A 57 13.13 -4.22 -16.64
CA ASP A 57 12.95 -4.40 -18.08
C ASP A 57 11.53 -3.98 -18.52
N ASN A 58 10.54 -4.32 -17.67
CA ASN A 58 9.16 -3.92 -17.87
C ASN A 58 8.45 -3.83 -16.50
N HIS A 59 8.38 -2.62 -15.93
CA HIS A 59 7.74 -2.36 -14.63
C HIS A 59 6.23 -2.63 -14.63
N LEU A 60 5.54 -2.48 -15.77
CA LEU A 60 4.11 -2.82 -15.90
C LEU A 60 3.91 -4.33 -15.84
N LYS A 61 4.79 -5.09 -16.53
CA LYS A 61 4.77 -6.55 -16.42
C LYS A 61 5.03 -7.01 -14.98
N PHE A 62 6.03 -6.45 -14.32
CA PHE A 62 6.31 -6.72 -12.89
C PHE A 62 5.06 -6.46 -12.05
N THR A 63 4.39 -5.31 -12.24
CA THR A 63 3.18 -4.96 -11.48
C THR A 63 2.06 -5.98 -11.71
N LYS A 64 1.82 -6.37 -12.95
CA LYS A 64 0.81 -7.37 -13.28
C LYS A 64 1.15 -8.76 -12.71
N ASP A 65 2.41 -9.16 -12.75
CA ASP A 65 2.86 -10.48 -12.30
C ASP A 65 2.65 -10.66 -10.80
N TRP A 66 3.11 -9.72 -9.95
CA TRP A 66 2.92 -9.85 -8.51
C TRP A 66 1.44 -9.74 -8.10
N LEU A 67 0.64 -8.89 -8.75
CA LEU A 67 -0.81 -8.83 -8.51
C LEU A 67 -1.50 -10.15 -8.88
N THR A 68 -1.07 -10.81 -9.95
CA THR A 68 -1.59 -12.12 -10.35
C THR A 68 -1.29 -13.18 -9.28
N GLU A 69 -0.09 -13.17 -8.72
CA GLU A 69 0.27 -14.07 -7.63
C GLU A 69 -0.49 -13.75 -6.34
N CYS A 70 -0.69 -12.46 -6.02
CA CYS A 70 -1.56 -12.05 -4.90
C CYS A 70 -2.99 -12.61 -5.07
N TYR A 71 -3.55 -12.51 -6.28
CA TYR A 71 -4.87 -13.08 -6.57
C TYR A 71 -4.90 -14.60 -6.36
N ARG A 72 -3.85 -15.31 -6.79
CA ARG A 72 -3.74 -16.75 -6.63
C ARG A 72 -3.73 -17.17 -5.15
N VAL A 73 -2.89 -16.52 -4.33
CA VAL A 73 -2.72 -16.90 -2.92
C VAL A 73 -3.87 -16.44 -2.04
N LEU A 74 -4.59 -15.38 -2.43
CA LEU A 74 -5.72 -14.85 -1.67
C LEU A 74 -6.89 -15.82 -1.69
N LYS A 75 -7.54 -16.05 -0.53
CA LYS A 75 -8.78 -16.81 -0.41
C LYS A 75 -9.92 -16.13 -1.19
N ILE A 76 -10.97 -16.87 -1.53
CA ILE A 76 -12.07 -16.38 -2.41
C ILE A 76 -12.80 -15.15 -1.85
N ASN A 77 -12.84 -14.97 -0.55
CA ASN A 77 -13.44 -13.80 0.11
C ASN A 77 -12.36 -12.92 0.78
N GLY A 78 -11.08 -13.17 0.49
CA GLY A 78 -9.99 -12.38 1.02
C GLY A 78 -9.91 -11.00 0.37
N SER A 79 -9.30 -10.06 1.09
CA SER A 79 -9.12 -8.68 0.67
C SER A 79 -7.65 -8.37 0.39
N ILE A 80 -7.42 -7.47 -0.56
CA ILE A 80 -6.12 -6.86 -0.81
C ILE A 80 -6.23 -5.34 -0.68
N TRP A 81 -5.24 -4.75 -0.03
CA TRP A 81 -5.04 -3.31 0.06
C TRP A 81 -3.70 -2.96 -0.57
N VAL A 82 -3.71 -2.06 -1.55
CA VAL A 82 -2.50 -1.70 -2.29
C VAL A 82 -2.27 -0.21 -2.20
N SER A 83 -1.16 0.19 -1.59
CA SER A 83 -0.77 1.60 -1.51
C SER A 83 -0.11 2.08 -2.80
N GLY A 84 -0.24 3.37 -3.08
CA GLY A 84 0.38 3.99 -4.25
C GLY A 84 0.19 5.50 -4.31
N THR A 85 0.76 6.07 -5.34
CA THR A 85 0.62 7.48 -5.69
C THR A 85 0.08 7.61 -7.11
N VAL A 86 -0.13 8.82 -7.58
CA VAL A 86 -0.56 9.11 -8.97
C VAL A 86 0.38 8.52 -10.04
N HIS A 87 1.58 8.08 -9.66
CA HIS A 87 2.58 7.53 -10.59
C HIS A 87 2.41 6.05 -10.90
N ASN A 88 1.70 5.29 -10.05
CA ASN A 88 1.55 3.83 -10.20
C ASN A 88 0.13 3.33 -9.92
N ILE A 89 -0.69 4.09 -9.17
CA ILE A 89 -1.98 3.59 -8.66
C ILE A 89 -3.00 3.29 -9.78
N PHE A 90 -2.96 4.03 -10.88
CA PHE A 90 -3.88 3.81 -11.99
C PHE A 90 -3.56 2.56 -12.79
N ASP A 91 -2.27 2.26 -12.98
CA ASP A 91 -1.83 1.00 -13.59
C ASP A 91 -2.21 -0.19 -12.70
N ILE A 92 -2.00 -0.06 -11.37
CA ILE A 92 -2.41 -1.05 -10.38
C ILE A 92 -3.92 -1.29 -10.47
N LYS A 93 -4.72 -0.24 -10.48
CA LYS A 93 -6.19 -0.33 -10.59
C LYS A 93 -6.62 -1.05 -11.86
N GLN A 94 -6.01 -0.73 -12.99
CA GLN A 94 -6.30 -1.39 -14.26
C GLN A 94 -5.99 -2.90 -14.19
N PHE A 95 -4.82 -3.28 -13.65
CA PHE A 95 -4.46 -4.69 -13.53
C PHE A 95 -5.33 -5.45 -12.53
N LEU A 96 -5.74 -4.82 -11.43
CA LEU A 96 -6.70 -5.43 -10.50
C LEU A 96 -8.01 -5.79 -11.22
N ASP A 97 -8.54 -4.89 -12.07
CA ASP A 97 -9.74 -5.17 -12.87
C ASP A 97 -9.51 -6.31 -13.88
N GLU A 98 -8.38 -6.26 -14.62
CA GLU A 98 -8.05 -7.28 -15.63
C GLU A 98 -7.87 -8.68 -15.01
N ILE A 99 -7.30 -8.77 -13.81
CA ILE A 99 -7.09 -10.04 -13.08
C ILE A 99 -8.42 -10.56 -12.51
N GLY A 100 -9.40 -9.68 -12.27
CA GLY A 100 -10.72 -10.05 -11.80
C GLY A 100 -11.01 -9.73 -10.34
N PHE A 101 -10.20 -8.89 -9.70
CA PHE A 101 -10.54 -8.32 -8.40
C PHE A 101 -11.79 -7.43 -8.47
N LYS A 102 -12.50 -7.34 -7.38
CA LYS A 102 -13.63 -6.41 -7.18
C LYS A 102 -13.12 -5.22 -6.38
N ILE A 103 -13.02 -4.06 -7.03
CA ILE A 103 -12.67 -2.81 -6.34
C ILE A 103 -13.82 -2.44 -5.40
N ILE A 104 -13.50 -2.18 -4.13
CA ILE A 104 -14.45 -1.80 -3.09
C ILE A 104 -14.38 -0.30 -2.86
N ASN A 105 -13.21 0.21 -2.46
CA ASN A 105 -12.97 1.63 -2.27
C ASN A 105 -11.59 2.04 -2.78
N ILE A 106 -11.41 3.33 -3.01
CA ILE A 106 -10.11 3.99 -3.08
C ILE A 106 -10.04 4.92 -1.89
N VAL A 107 -9.22 4.57 -0.91
CA VAL A 107 -9.02 5.36 0.30
C VAL A 107 -7.94 6.40 0.07
N VAL A 108 -8.21 7.63 0.50
CA VAL A 108 -7.24 8.72 0.51
C VAL A 108 -6.58 8.78 1.89
N TRP A 109 -5.33 8.36 1.98
CA TRP A 109 -4.54 8.61 3.19
C TRP A 109 -3.98 10.03 3.15
N HIS A 110 -4.65 10.95 3.83
CA HIS A 110 -4.23 12.33 3.99
C HIS A 110 -3.17 12.46 5.08
N LYS A 111 -2.01 13.06 4.73
CA LYS A 111 -0.87 13.29 5.64
C LYS A 111 -0.96 14.68 6.23
N THR A 112 -0.84 14.80 7.55
CA THR A 112 -0.89 16.10 8.24
C THR A 112 0.36 16.96 8.01
N ASP A 113 1.49 16.33 7.69
CA ASP A 113 2.80 16.95 7.52
C ASP A 113 3.50 16.54 6.20
N PRO A 114 2.87 16.79 5.03
CA PRO A 114 3.44 16.38 3.75
C PRO A 114 4.74 17.16 3.43
N PRO A 115 5.65 16.58 2.63
CA PRO A 115 6.89 17.24 2.21
C PRO A 115 6.64 18.59 1.54
N ASP A 116 7.54 19.56 1.75
CA ASP A 116 7.45 20.86 1.13
C ASP A 116 7.82 20.84 -0.36
N LEU A 117 7.26 21.81 -1.10
CA LEU A 117 7.61 22.01 -2.51
C LEU A 117 8.94 22.77 -2.64
N ILE A 118 9.81 22.29 -3.54
CA ILE A 118 11.00 23.03 -3.97
C ILE A 118 10.58 24.22 -4.85
N TYR A 119 9.65 24.00 -5.76
CA TYR A 119 9.15 25.00 -6.69
C TYR A 119 7.67 25.28 -6.44
N LYS A 120 7.29 26.58 -6.43
CA LYS A 120 5.92 27.03 -6.19
C LYS A 120 5.07 27.03 -7.47
N ASN A 121 5.14 25.96 -8.26
CA ASN A 121 4.47 25.84 -9.56
C ASN A 121 3.43 24.70 -9.63
N LYS A 122 3.12 24.07 -8.50
CA LYS A 122 2.12 23.00 -8.38
C LYS A 122 1.58 22.92 -6.94
N LEU A 123 0.54 22.12 -6.75
CA LEU A 123 0.03 21.83 -5.41
C LEU A 123 0.95 20.83 -4.69
N LYS A 124 0.99 20.92 -3.37
CA LYS A 124 1.70 19.97 -2.48
C LYS A 124 0.98 18.62 -2.50
N PHE A 125 1.74 17.55 -2.68
CA PHE A 125 1.20 16.20 -2.54
C PHE A 125 1.01 15.88 -1.05
N SER A 126 -0.22 15.98 -0.57
CA SER A 126 -0.58 15.76 0.83
C SER A 126 -1.21 14.39 1.11
N TYR A 127 -1.28 13.51 0.12
CA TYR A 127 -1.94 12.21 0.27
C TYR A 127 -1.21 11.10 -0.49
N GLU A 128 -1.50 9.87 -0.09
CA GLU A 128 -1.34 8.66 -0.90
C GLU A 128 -2.70 8.02 -1.11
N LEU A 129 -2.82 7.21 -2.16
CA LEU A 129 -4.03 6.45 -2.46
C LEU A 129 -3.83 4.99 -2.07
N ILE A 130 -4.88 4.38 -1.56
CA ILE A 130 -4.86 2.96 -1.20
C ILE A 130 -6.08 2.32 -1.83
N ILE A 131 -5.88 1.38 -2.75
CA ILE A 131 -6.98 0.63 -3.35
C ILE A 131 -7.32 -0.54 -2.44
N TRP A 132 -8.57 -0.61 -2.02
CA TRP A 132 -9.15 -1.78 -1.40
C TRP A 132 -9.92 -2.60 -2.42
N ALA A 133 -9.55 -3.86 -2.57
CA ALA A 133 -10.19 -4.78 -3.47
C ALA A 133 -10.36 -6.17 -2.83
N SER A 134 -11.26 -6.99 -3.36
CA SER A 134 -11.47 -8.37 -2.91
C SER A 134 -11.50 -9.35 -4.08
N LYS A 135 -11.20 -10.62 -3.79
CA LYS A 135 -11.30 -11.69 -4.77
C LYS A 135 -12.75 -12.14 -5.04
N GLY A 136 -13.67 -11.86 -4.12
CA GLY A 136 -15.08 -12.24 -4.22
C GLY A 136 -16.01 -11.16 -3.67
N TYR A 137 -17.28 -11.50 -3.53
CA TYR A 137 -18.32 -10.56 -3.11
C TYR A 137 -18.62 -10.57 -1.61
N LYS A 138 -18.11 -11.55 -0.86
CA LYS A 138 -18.37 -11.73 0.57
C LYS A 138 -17.09 -11.51 1.38
N HIS A 139 -16.42 -10.37 1.14
CA HIS A 139 -15.22 -10.00 1.88
C HIS A 139 -15.56 -9.68 3.35
N THR A 140 -14.58 -9.88 4.23
CA THR A 140 -14.68 -9.46 5.63
C THR A 140 -14.64 -7.93 5.71
N PHE A 141 -15.61 -7.35 6.42
CA PHE A 141 -15.58 -5.95 6.84
C PHE A 141 -16.21 -5.81 8.22
N ASN A 142 -15.39 -5.45 9.20
CA ASN A 142 -15.76 -5.35 10.60
C ASN A 142 -16.29 -3.92 10.89
N TYR A 143 -17.50 -3.62 10.43
CA TYR A 143 -18.11 -2.30 10.49
C TYR A 143 -18.14 -1.75 11.92
N ASP A 144 -18.59 -2.54 12.89
CA ASP A 144 -18.74 -2.10 14.30
C ASP A 144 -17.39 -1.78 14.94
N GLU A 145 -16.34 -2.53 14.64
CA GLU A 145 -14.97 -2.26 15.11
C GLU A 145 -14.42 -0.96 14.50
N MET A 146 -14.66 -0.76 13.23
CA MET A 146 -14.24 0.45 12.51
C MET A 146 -14.99 1.69 13.02
N PHE A 147 -16.28 1.56 13.32
CA PHE A 147 -17.09 2.64 13.86
C PHE A 147 -16.58 3.10 15.24
N LYS A 148 -16.16 2.17 16.11
CA LYS A 148 -15.57 2.48 17.43
C LYS A 148 -14.28 3.32 17.32
N ILE A 149 -13.49 3.13 16.27
CA ILE A 149 -12.25 3.89 16.08
C ILE A 149 -12.51 5.32 15.64
N ASN A 150 -13.52 5.54 14.81
CA ASN A 150 -13.76 6.85 14.20
C ASN A 150 -14.76 7.73 14.98
N ASP A 151 -15.63 7.13 15.80
CA ASP A 151 -16.75 7.79 16.49
C ASP A 151 -17.65 8.65 15.57
N GLU A 152 -17.53 8.40 14.24
CA GLU A 152 -18.23 9.10 13.17
C GLU A 152 -18.53 8.12 12.02
N GLU A 153 -19.30 8.57 11.02
CA GLU A 153 -19.55 7.82 9.78
C GLU A 153 -18.24 7.40 9.11
N LEU A 154 -18.17 6.13 8.67
CA LEU A 154 -16.98 5.58 8.05
C LEU A 154 -16.79 6.18 6.65
N GLN A 155 -15.72 6.94 6.49
CA GLN A 155 -15.35 7.61 5.25
C GLN A 155 -14.07 7.03 4.67
N ASP A 156 -13.86 7.27 3.38
CA ASP A 156 -12.68 6.83 2.63
C ASP A 156 -11.54 7.87 2.60
N VAL A 157 -11.64 8.92 3.41
CA VAL A 157 -10.55 9.88 3.64
C VAL A 157 -10.04 9.70 5.07
N TRP A 158 -8.82 9.20 5.19
CA TRP A 158 -8.18 8.92 6.48
C TRP A 158 -7.06 9.92 6.76
N THR A 159 -7.24 10.77 7.75
CA THR A 159 -6.20 11.70 8.20
C THR A 159 -5.33 11.02 9.24
N ILE A 160 -4.15 10.54 8.80
CA ILE A 160 -3.18 9.84 9.64
C ILE A 160 -1.81 10.50 9.41
N PRO A 161 -1.08 10.88 10.48
CA PRO A 161 0.26 11.45 10.32
C PRO A 161 1.22 10.46 9.66
N ALA A 162 2.28 10.98 9.03
CA ALA A 162 3.38 10.15 8.56
C ALA A 162 4.09 9.48 9.73
N VAL A 163 4.94 8.47 9.44
CA VAL A 163 5.69 7.71 10.44
C VAL A 163 6.45 8.61 11.41
N VAL A 164 6.16 8.49 12.69
CA VAL A 164 6.81 9.23 13.77
C VAL A 164 8.09 8.52 14.26
N MET A 165 8.95 9.26 14.97
CA MET A 165 10.23 8.71 15.44
C MET A 165 10.09 7.48 16.36
N SER A 166 9.03 7.41 17.17
CA SER A 166 8.75 6.27 18.05
C SER A 166 8.48 4.96 17.31
N GLU A 167 7.99 5.03 16.07
CA GLU A 167 7.74 3.85 15.23
C GLU A 167 9.02 3.33 14.54
N LYS A 168 10.14 4.06 14.61
CA LYS A 168 11.43 3.70 14.01
C LYS A 168 12.34 2.89 14.94
N LYS A 169 11.77 2.24 15.93
CA LYS A 169 12.49 1.47 16.98
C LYS A 169 13.36 0.32 16.45
N PHE A 170 13.06 -0.21 15.26
CA PHE A 170 13.81 -1.30 14.63
C PHE A 170 14.75 -0.84 13.51
N GLY A 171 14.92 0.46 13.34
CA GLY A 171 15.77 1.05 12.32
C GLY A 171 15.01 2.00 11.38
N TYR A 172 15.71 2.49 10.39
CA TYR A 172 15.17 3.44 9.41
C TYR A 172 14.87 2.73 8.09
N HIS A 173 13.60 2.79 7.66
CA HIS A 173 13.22 2.46 6.30
C HIS A 173 12.61 3.72 5.62
N PRO A 174 13.04 4.07 4.40
CA PRO A 174 12.67 5.35 3.77
C PRO A 174 11.18 5.46 3.40
N THR A 175 10.47 4.34 3.31
CA THR A 175 9.07 4.26 2.90
C THR A 175 8.18 3.54 3.91
N GLN A 176 8.65 3.39 5.17
CA GLN A 176 7.85 2.78 6.24
C GLN A 176 6.45 3.41 6.30
N LYS A 177 5.43 2.59 6.43
CA LYS A 177 4.05 3.04 6.66
C LYS A 177 3.77 3.21 8.16
N PRO A 178 2.89 4.16 8.57
CA PRO A 178 2.53 4.33 9.98
C PRO A 178 1.75 3.13 10.51
N GLU A 179 2.04 2.73 11.75
CA GLU A 179 1.37 1.62 12.42
C GLU A 179 -0.15 1.81 12.43
N ALA A 180 -0.65 3.03 12.70
CA ALA A 180 -2.08 3.35 12.71
C ALA A 180 -2.80 3.08 11.38
N LEU A 181 -2.10 3.20 10.24
CA LEU A 181 -2.67 2.88 8.93
C LEU A 181 -2.90 1.38 8.79
N LEU A 182 -1.88 0.58 9.14
CA LEU A 182 -1.93 -0.88 9.04
C LEU A 182 -2.90 -1.48 10.05
N GLU A 183 -2.91 -0.96 11.29
CA GLU A 183 -3.86 -1.35 12.32
C GLU A 183 -5.30 -1.18 11.84
N ARG A 184 -5.62 -0.03 11.25
CA ARG A 184 -6.96 0.24 10.70
C ARG A 184 -7.35 -0.75 9.60
N ILE A 185 -6.44 -1.08 8.68
CA ILE A 185 -6.66 -2.05 7.61
C ILE A 185 -6.88 -3.46 8.17
N ILE A 186 -6.06 -3.88 9.12
CA ILE A 186 -6.16 -5.21 9.75
C ILE A 186 -7.49 -5.33 10.51
N LEU A 187 -7.84 -4.36 11.33
CA LEU A 187 -9.11 -4.36 12.07
C LEU A 187 -10.32 -4.36 11.14
N ALA A 188 -10.24 -3.63 10.02
CA ALA A 188 -11.33 -3.58 9.04
C ALA A 188 -11.58 -4.91 8.35
N CYS A 189 -10.52 -5.65 7.96
CA CYS A 189 -10.63 -6.70 6.96
C CYS A 189 -10.06 -8.05 7.39
N SER A 190 -9.79 -8.27 8.68
CA SER A 190 -9.38 -9.57 9.20
C SER A 190 -10.02 -9.88 10.55
N ASN A 191 -10.05 -11.16 10.89
CA ASN A 191 -10.51 -11.68 12.17
C ASN A 191 -9.35 -12.36 12.89
N GLU A 192 -9.55 -12.69 14.16
CA GLU A 192 -8.58 -13.48 14.92
C GLU A 192 -8.28 -14.81 14.21
N SER A 193 -7.00 -15.16 14.13
CA SER A 193 -6.46 -16.34 13.45
C SER A 193 -6.43 -16.26 11.90
N ASP A 194 -6.85 -15.16 11.29
CA ASP A 194 -6.67 -14.95 9.85
C ASP A 194 -5.17 -14.77 9.50
N ILE A 195 -4.79 -15.20 8.31
CA ILE A 195 -3.43 -15.05 7.81
C ILE A 195 -3.33 -13.75 7.04
N VAL A 196 -2.52 -12.84 7.57
CA VAL A 196 -2.20 -11.55 6.95
C VAL A 196 -0.83 -11.62 6.29
N LEU A 197 -0.74 -11.19 5.05
CA LEU A 197 0.49 -11.06 4.28
C LEU A 197 0.77 -9.57 4.03
N ASP A 198 1.97 -9.11 4.40
CA ASP A 198 2.51 -7.79 4.13
C ASP A 198 3.80 -7.90 3.29
#